data_b4ac74e08e4218354e61b1023fec980b
#
_entry.id   b4ac74e08e4218354e61b1023fec980b
#
_cell.length_a   1.000
_cell.length_b   1.000
_cell.length_c   1.000
_cell.angle_alpha   90.00
_cell.angle_beta   90.00
_cell.angle_gamma   90.00
#
_symmetry.space_group_name_H-M   'P 1'
#
loop_
_entity.id
_entity.type
_entity.pdbx_description
1 polymer ?
#
loop_
_entity_poly.entity_id
_entity_poly.type
_entity_poly.pdbx_seq_one_letter_code
_entity_poly.pdbx_strand_id
1 'polypeptide(L)'
;MKGKLIVAVLAFAAMALLVGCGAVTSGPSYDALNAAKADFEKATALGMKGCSPVEYAIAEAELEFAEHNLNELKIDTFREHLAKANEKIGEGVDKLKLCKVILFDFDRYAIKPVYYPVLYHMADTMARYSDVSVEIQGHTCDIGSEKYNCWLGQKRADAVKETLMIYEVPESRLSTISWGEYMPAESNATEAGRIKNRRVEFDIVYK
;
A
#
# COMPACT_ATOMS: atom_id res chain seq x y z
N MET A 1 15.34 16.40 -15.55
CA MET A 1 14.01 17.02 -15.50
C MET A 1 12.93 15.95 -15.63
N LYS A 2 12.66 15.13 -14.62
CA LYS A 2 11.53 14.18 -14.58
C LYS A 2 11.26 13.84 -13.10
N GLY A 3 10.60 14.71 -12.37
CA GLY A 3 10.34 14.50 -10.94
C GLY A 3 9.24 15.38 -10.37
N LYS A 4 8.23 15.71 -11.16
CA LYS A 4 7.13 16.60 -10.70
C LYS A 4 5.72 16.13 -11.10
N LEU A 5 5.46 14.83 -11.20
CA LEU A 5 4.14 14.37 -11.69
C LEU A 5 3.30 13.56 -10.68
N ILE A 6 3.71 13.43 -9.42
CA ILE A 6 2.96 12.61 -8.44
C ILE A 6 2.26 13.47 -7.37
N VAL A 7 2.59 14.74 -7.23
CA VAL A 7 2.03 15.60 -6.16
C VAL A 7 0.72 16.30 -6.53
N ALA A 8 0.28 16.26 -7.78
CA ALA A 8 -0.85 17.07 -8.27
C ALA A 8 -2.25 16.45 -8.06
N VAL A 9 -2.39 15.24 -7.51
CA VAL A 9 -3.70 14.55 -7.42
C VAL A 9 -4.42 14.80 -6.09
N LEU A 10 -3.74 15.32 -5.06
CA LEU A 10 -4.33 15.51 -3.72
C LEU A 10 -4.87 16.93 -3.42
N ALA A 11 -4.78 17.88 -4.35
CA ALA A 11 -5.12 19.28 -4.07
C ALA A 11 -6.53 19.72 -4.50
N PHE A 12 -7.37 18.88 -5.06
CA PHE A 12 -8.68 19.29 -5.62
C PHE A 12 -9.92 18.93 -4.81
N ALA A 13 -9.81 18.21 -3.70
CA ALA A 13 -10.97 17.84 -2.88
C ALA A 13 -11.45 18.92 -1.89
N ALA A 14 -10.73 20.03 -1.73
CA ALA A 14 -11.00 20.97 -0.64
C ALA A 14 -11.77 22.24 -1.04
N MET A 15 -12.26 22.42 -2.27
CA MET A 15 -12.81 23.72 -2.72
C MET A 15 -14.28 23.73 -3.20
N ALA A 16 -15.12 22.84 -2.71
CA ALA A 16 -16.55 22.83 -3.05
C ALA A 16 -17.49 23.06 -1.86
N LEU A 17 -17.09 23.81 -0.81
CA LEU A 17 -17.90 23.99 0.41
C LEU A 17 -18.48 25.39 0.58
N LEU A 18 -18.74 26.15 -0.47
CA LEU A 18 -19.48 27.42 -0.35
C LEU A 18 -20.41 27.61 -1.57
N VAL A 19 -21.60 27.01 -1.57
CA VAL A 19 -22.74 27.58 -2.27
C VAL A 19 -24.00 27.31 -1.45
N GLY A 20 -24.67 28.38 -1.10
CA GLY A 20 -25.89 28.43 -0.33
C GLY A 20 -27.10 27.77 -1.02
N CYS A 21 -28.20 27.67 -0.27
CA CYS A 21 -29.49 27.14 -0.65
C CYS A 21 -29.89 27.52 -2.08
N GLY A 22 -29.88 26.56 -2.98
CA GLY A 22 -30.41 26.70 -4.33
C GLY A 22 -30.42 25.33 -5.01
N ALA A 23 -31.55 24.95 -5.54
CA ALA A 23 -31.86 23.79 -6.36
C ALA A 23 -30.80 22.71 -6.52
N VAL A 24 -31.07 21.52 -5.98
CA VAL A 24 -30.26 20.30 -6.22
C VAL A 24 -30.23 20.06 -7.75
N THR A 25 -29.20 20.58 -8.40
CA THR A 25 -28.88 20.18 -9.77
C THR A 25 -28.14 18.84 -9.69
N SER A 26 -28.62 17.84 -10.38
CA SER A 26 -28.14 16.46 -10.38
C SER A 26 -26.66 16.28 -10.81
N GLY A 27 -26.06 17.27 -11.44
CA GLY A 27 -24.70 17.21 -11.98
C GLY A 27 -23.59 17.07 -10.93
N PRO A 28 -23.38 18.01 -9.99
CA PRO A 28 -22.18 18.00 -9.14
C PRO A 28 -22.07 16.81 -8.20
N SER A 29 -23.17 16.23 -7.74
CA SER A 29 -23.15 15.08 -6.82
C SER A 29 -22.85 13.77 -7.54
N TYR A 30 -23.38 13.57 -8.74
CA TYR A 30 -23.03 12.41 -9.57
C TYR A 30 -21.58 12.48 -10.08
N ASP A 31 -21.11 13.67 -10.43
CA ASP A 31 -19.71 13.88 -10.83
C ASP A 31 -18.75 13.56 -9.69
N ALA A 32 -19.09 13.96 -8.46
CA ALA A 32 -18.28 13.65 -7.28
C ALA A 32 -18.25 12.14 -6.97
N LEU A 33 -19.38 11.44 -7.09
CA LEU A 33 -19.47 10.01 -6.93
C LEU A 33 -18.65 9.27 -8.00
N ASN A 34 -18.79 9.67 -9.26
CA ASN A 34 -18.06 9.07 -10.37
C ASN A 34 -16.56 9.29 -10.25
N ALA A 35 -16.11 10.45 -9.78
CA ALA A 35 -14.73 10.72 -9.49
C ALA A 35 -14.17 9.79 -8.38
N ALA A 36 -14.91 9.62 -7.28
CA ALA A 36 -14.52 8.72 -6.20
C ALA A 36 -14.46 7.25 -6.65
N LYS A 37 -15.42 6.80 -7.47
CA LYS A 37 -15.40 5.46 -8.07
C LYS A 37 -14.17 5.25 -8.98
N ALA A 38 -13.84 6.24 -9.80
CA ALA A 38 -12.67 6.19 -10.67
C ALA A 38 -11.35 6.14 -9.86
N ASP A 39 -11.25 6.89 -8.75
CA ASP A 39 -10.10 6.83 -7.85
C ASP A 39 -10.00 5.47 -7.13
N PHE A 40 -11.13 4.89 -6.73
CA PHE A 40 -11.19 3.54 -6.15
C PHE A 40 -10.76 2.45 -7.15
N GLU A 41 -11.24 2.51 -8.39
CA GLU A 41 -10.81 1.59 -9.46
C GLU A 41 -9.31 1.69 -9.71
N LYS A 42 -8.77 2.91 -9.76
CA LYS A 42 -7.34 3.15 -9.91
C LYS A 42 -6.53 2.60 -8.73
N ALA A 43 -6.98 2.82 -7.50
CA ALA A 43 -6.35 2.26 -6.30
C ALA A 43 -6.38 0.72 -6.32
N THR A 44 -7.49 0.14 -6.77
CA THR A 44 -7.66 -1.31 -6.94
C THR A 44 -6.69 -1.87 -7.97
N ALA A 45 -6.55 -1.21 -9.13
CA ALA A 45 -5.59 -1.59 -10.17
C ALA A 45 -4.12 -1.49 -9.69
N LEU A 46 -3.83 -0.61 -8.73
CA LEU A 46 -2.54 -0.49 -8.07
C LEU A 46 -2.30 -1.54 -6.98
N GLY A 47 -3.28 -2.39 -6.69
CA GLY A 47 -3.16 -3.49 -5.73
C GLY A 47 -3.76 -3.23 -4.35
N MET A 48 -4.60 -2.20 -4.17
CA MET A 48 -5.21 -1.85 -2.88
C MET A 48 -5.92 -3.04 -2.22
N LYS A 49 -6.63 -3.87 -3.00
CA LYS A 49 -7.35 -5.04 -2.47
C LYS A 49 -6.43 -6.05 -1.77
N GLY A 50 -5.21 -6.24 -2.27
CA GLY A 50 -4.23 -7.15 -1.67
C GLY A 50 -3.43 -6.52 -0.54
N CYS A 51 -3.10 -5.23 -0.68
CA CYS A 51 -2.20 -4.52 0.24
C CYS A 51 -2.91 -3.84 1.41
N SER A 52 -4.17 -3.49 1.25
CA SER A 52 -4.98 -2.75 2.22
C SER A 52 -6.41 -3.27 2.22
N PRO A 53 -6.62 -4.56 2.56
CA PRO A 53 -7.93 -5.21 2.38
C PRO A 53 -9.03 -4.59 3.25
N VAL A 54 -8.68 -4.05 4.42
CA VAL A 54 -9.63 -3.39 5.33
C VAL A 54 -10.13 -2.09 4.73
N GLU A 55 -9.23 -1.22 4.31
CA GLU A 55 -9.56 0.06 3.66
C GLU A 55 -10.31 -0.16 2.35
N TYR A 56 -9.91 -1.19 1.58
CA TYR A 56 -10.61 -1.59 0.36
C TYR A 56 -12.06 -1.94 0.65
N ALA A 57 -12.33 -2.84 1.61
CA ALA A 57 -13.68 -3.29 1.92
C ALA A 57 -14.56 -2.14 2.46
N ILE A 58 -13.99 -1.25 3.29
CA ILE A 58 -14.74 -0.09 3.80
C ILE A 58 -15.04 0.89 2.66
N ALA A 59 -14.05 1.21 1.81
CA ALA A 59 -14.26 2.13 0.69
C ALA A 59 -15.31 1.62 -0.29
N GLU A 60 -15.29 0.30 -0.61
CA GLU A 60 -16.28 -0.35 -1.46
C GLU A 60 -17.69 -0.19 -0.90
N ALA A 61 -17.90 -0.52 0.39
CA ALA A 61 -19.17 -0.39 1.06
C ALA A 61 -19.68 1.07 1.16
N GLU A 62 -18.79 2.01 1.48
CA GLU A 62 -19.15 3.43 1.60
C GLU A 62 -19.51 4.04 0.23
N LEU A 63 -18.90 3.59 -0.87
CA LEU A 63 -19.30 3.98 -2.22
C LEU A 63 -20.68 3.45 -2.59
N GLU A 64 -21.02 2.22 -2.24
CA GLU A 64 -22.34 1.64 -2.44
C GLU A 64 -23.42 2.41 -1.66
N PHE A 65 -23.15 2.72 -0.37
CA PHE A 65 -24.06 3.53 0.45
C PHE A 65 -24.22 4.95 -0.08
N ALA A 66 -23.14 5.58 -0.56
CA ALA A 66 -23.20 6.90 -1.18
C ALA A 66 -24.11 6.88 -2.42
N GLU A 67 -23.94 5.89 -3.31
CA GLU A 67 -24.77 5.74 -4.50
C GLU A 67 -26.24 5.54 -4.16
N HIS A 68 -26.54 4.65 -3.20
CA HIS A 68 -27.90 4.41 -2.75
C HIS A 68 -28.56 5.68 -2.20
N ASN A 69 -27.87 6.42 -1.32
CA ASN A 69 -28.41 7.65 -0.74
C ASN A 69 -28.57 8.78 -1.76
N LEU A 70 -27.69 8.86 -2.76
CA LEU A 70 -27.84 9.81 -3.86
C LEU A 70 -29.09 9.51 -4.69
N ASN A 71 -29.36 8.24 -4.99
CA ASN A 71 -30.54 7.82 -5.72
C ASN A 71 -31.85 8.09 -4.95
N GLU A 72 -31.79 8.06 -3.61
CA GLU A 72 -32.89 8.42 -2.72
C GLU A 72 -32.96 9.92 -2.39
N LEU A 73 -32.13 10.75 -3.01
CA LEU A 73 -32.05 12.21 -2.78
C LEU A 73 -31.71 12.60 -1.33
N LYS A 74 -31.09 11.71 -0.56
CA LYS A 74 -30.61 11.94 0.80
C LYS A 74 -29.20 12.57 0.78
N ILE A 75 -29.13 13.84 0.43
CA ILE A 75 -27.88 14.52 0.07
C ILE A 75 -26.87 14.61 1.23
N ASP A 76 -27.34 14.81 2.47
CA ASP A 76 -26.42 14.92 3.61
C ASP A 76 -25.78 13.56 3.93
N THR A 77 -26.57 12.48 3.96
CA THR A 77 -26.09 11.12 4.16
C THR A 77 -25.17 10.68 2.99
N PHE A 78 -25.54 11.04 1.75
CA PHE A 78 -24.65 10.83 0.59
C PHE A 78 -23.27 11.45 0.80
N ARG A 79 -23.22 12.73 1.25
CA ARG A 79 -21.95 13.43 1.48
C ARG A 79 -21.10 12.78 2.57
N GLU A 80 -21.74 12.29 3.64
CA GLU A 80 -21.06 11.58 4.72
C GLU A 80 -20.40 10.30 4.20
N HIS A 81 -21.15 9.43 3.51
CA HIS A 81 -20.60 8.19 2.95
C HIS A 81 -19.54 8.45 1.89
N LEU A 82 -19.72 9.45 1.02
CA LEU A 82 -18.72 9.82 0.03
C LEU A 82 -17.42 10.32 0.67
N ALA A 83 -17.51 11.10 1.76
CA ALA A 83 -16.34 11.57 2.49
C ALA A 83 -15.56 10.41 3.11
N LYS A 84 -16.25 9.44 3.74
CA LYS A 84 -15.64 8.23 4.29
C LYS A 84 -14.98 7.36 3.21
N ALA A 85 -15.66 7.18 2.07
CA ALA A 85 -15.09 6.43 0.95
C ALA A 85 -13.77 7.06 0.48
N ASN A 86 -13.75 8.38 0.26
CA ASN A 86 -12.55 9.10 -0.17
C ASN A 86 -11.42 9.02 0.87
N GLU A 87 -11.74 9.11 2.17
CA GLU A 87 -10.78 8.91 3.25
C GLU A 87 -10.14 7.51 3.16
N LYS A 88 -10.95 6.46 3.04
CA LYS A 88 -10.45 5.07 2.99
C LYS A 88 -9.70 4.74 1.71
N ILE A 89 -10.09 5.32 0.58
CA ILE A 89 -9.30 5.25 -0.67
C ILE A 89 -7.92 5.88 -0.45
N GLY A 90 -7.88 7.07 0.16
CA GLY A 90 -6.62 7.77 0.46
C GLY A 90 -5.70 6.97 1.38
N GLU A 91 -6.23 6.44 2.50
CA GLU A 91 -5.50 5.57 3.43
C GLU A 91 -4.96 4.32 2.72
N GLY A 92 -5.80 3.65 1.92
CA GLY A 92 -5.41 2.46 1.18
C GLY A 92 -4.31 2.73 0.16
N VAL A 93 -4.38 3.85 -0.57
CA VAL A 93 -3.33 4.30 -1.49
C VAL A 93 -2.02 4.59 -0.76
N ASP A 94 -2.07 5.20 0.43
CA ASP A 94 -0.87 5.42 1.23
C ASP A 94 -0.26 4.10 1.71
N LYS A 95 -1.08 3.15 2.16
CA LYS A 95 -0.64 1.82 2.59
C LYS A 95 -0.05 0.97 1.45
N LEU A 96 -0.39 1.25 0.18
CA LEU A 96 0.29 0.64 -0.97
C LEU A 96 1.82 0.86 -0.97
N LYS A 97 2.31 1.88 -0.29
CA LYS A 97 3.76 2.14 -0.12
C LYS A 97 4.43 1.06 0.75
N LEU A 98 3.66 0.37 1.59
CA LEU A 98 4.14 -0.71 2.46
C LEU A 98 4.26 -2.05 1.70
N CYS A 99 3.57 -2.20 0.57
CA CYS A 99 3.59 -3.42 -0.24
C CYS A 99 4.68 -3.40 -1.33
N LYS A 100 5.85 -2.86 -1.03
CA LYS A 100 6.97 -2.82 -1.97
C LYS A 100 7.87 -4.04 -1.82
N VAL A 101 8.44 -4.47 -2.93
CA VAL A 101 9.40 -5.58 -2.98
C VAL A 101 10.81 -5.01 -3.03
N ILE A 102 11.69 -5.50 -2.16
CA ILE A 102 13.10 -5.16 -2.12
C ILE A 102 13.88 -6.32 -2.74
N LEU A 103 14.54 -6.10 -3.86
CA LEU A 103 15.33 -7.12 -4.55
C LEU A 103 16.80 -7.09 -4.11
N PHE A 104 17.38 -8.29 -3.97
CA PHE A 104 18.77 -8.47 -3.57
C PHE A 104 19.61 -9.11 -4.68
N ASP A 105 20.90 -8.80 -4.65
CA ASP A 105 21.86 -9.47 -5.51
C ASP A 105 22.09 -10.92 -5.06
N PHE A 106 22.65 -11.71 -5.96
CA PHE A 106 22.98 -13.10 -5.67
C PHE A 106 23.95 -13.17 -4.49
N ASP A 107 23.63 -14.05 -3.54
CA ASP A 107 24.44 -14.28 -2.34
C ASP A 107 24.71 -13.02 -1.48
N ARG A 108 23.79 -12.06 -1.51
CA ARG A 108 23.86 -10.80 -0.74
C ARG A 108 22.59 -10.57 0.06
N TYR A 109 22.80 -9.91 1.22
CA TYR A 109 21.74 -9.36 2.07
C TYR A 109 21.88 -7.84 2.29
N ALA A 110 22.90 -7.21 1.67
CA ALA A 110 23.02 -5.75 1.68
C ALA A 110 21.91 -5.11 0.84
N ILE A 111 21.23 -4.15 1.41
CA ILE A 111 20.19 -3.37 0.71
C ILE A 111 20.86 -2.49 -0.35
N LYS A 112 20.33 -2.55 -1.58
CA LYS A 112 20.84 -1.68 -2.65
C LYS A 112 20.41 -0.23 -2.42
N PRO A 113 21.27 0.76 -2.72
CA PRO A 113 20.99 2.17 -2.45
C PRO A 113 19.67 2.68 -3.01
N VAL A 114 19.21 2.12 -4.14
CA VAL A 114 17.95 2.50 -4.80
C VAL A 114 16.70 2.25 -3.92
N TYR A 115 16.80 1.38 -2.91
CA TYR A 115 15.67 1.03 -2.05
C TYR A 115 15.57 1.88 -0.76
N TYR A 116 16.60 2.63 -0.37
CA TYR A 116 16.53 3.48 0.82
C TYR A 116 15.39 4.52 0.78
N PRO A 117 15.13 5.22 -0.36
CA PRO A 117 13.96 6.09 -0.44
C PRO A 117 12.62 5.37 -0.27
N VAL A 118 12.52 4.10 -0.73
CA VAL A 118 11.32 3.28 -0.55
C VAL A 118 11.11 2.98 0.92
N LEU A 119 12.15 2.52 1.62
CA LEU A 119 12.11 2.21 3.06
C LEU A 119 11.82 3.45 3.92
N TYR A 120 12.38 4.62 3.55
CA TYR A 120 12.07 5.88 4.19
C TYR A 120 10.57 6.24 4.06
N HIS A 121 10.00 6.09 2.87
CA HIS A 121 8.56 6.32 2.65
C HIS A 121 7.67 5.30 3.38
N MET A 122 8.14 4.07 3.55
CA MET A 122 7.46 3.08 4.39
C MET A 122 7.43 3.51 5.85
N ALA A 123 8.57 3.93 6.39
CA ALA A 123 8.68 4.43 7.75
C ALA A 123 7.79 5.66 7.99
N ASP A 124 7.79 6.64 7.07
CA ASP A 124 6.90 7.81 7.10
C ASP A 124 5.41 7.41 7.08
N THR A 125 5.04 6.41 6.28
CA THR A 125 3.67 5.88 6.25
C THR A 125 3.33 5.21 7.59
N MET A 126 4.21 4.36 8.13
CA MET A 126 4.01 3.73 9.43
C MET A 126 3.95 4.74 10.59
N ALA A 127 4.61 5.87 10.49
CA ALA A 127 4.51 6.94 11.49
C ALA A 127 3.11 7.58 11.52
N ARG A 128 2.45 7.69 10.36
CA ARG A 128 1.09 8.23 10.24
C ARG A 128 0.00 7.25 10.68
N TYR A 129 0.21 5.94 10.50
CA TYR A 129 -0.73 4.88 10.82
C TYR A 129 -0.18 4.03 11.98
N SER A 130 -0.54 4.42 13.22
CA SER A 130 0.00 3.80 14.44
C SER A 130 -0.49 2.38 14.70
N ASP A 131 -1.60 1.97 14.11
CA ASP A 131 -2.23 0.64 14.18
C ASP A 131 -1.58 -0.38 13.22
N VAL A 132 -0.75 0.08 12.27
CA VAL A 132 -0.08 -0.78 11.30
C VAL A 132 1.18 -1.37 11.89
N SER A 133 1.30 -2.69 11.86
CA SER A 133 2.54 -3.46 12.05
C SER A 133 2.90 -4.17 10.74
N VAL A 134 4.16 -4.52 10.56
CA VAL A 134 4.63 -5.15 9.32
C VAL A 134 5.43 -6.41 9.65
N GLU A 135 5.10 -7.51 8.98
CA GLU A 135 5.93 -8.69 8.90
C GLU A 135 6.81 -8.61 7.66
N ILE A 136 8.12 -8.73 7.85
CA ILE A 136 9.13 -8.61 6.81
C ILE A 136 9.56 -10.02 6.42
N GLN A 137 9.23 -10.43 5.20
CA GLN A 137 9.39 -11.79 4.71
C GLN A 137 10.59 -11.90 3.77
N GLY A 138 11.60 -12.67 4.17
CA GLY A 138 12.84 -12.85 3.40
C GLY A 138 12.83 -14.11 2.56
N HIS A 139 13.17 -13.96 1.26
CA HIS A 139 13.16 -15.02 0.27
C HIS A 139 14.48 -15.14 -0.47
N THR A 140 14.75 -16.34 -1.02
CA THR A 140 15.90 -16.64 -1.86
C THR A 140 15.47 -17.32 -3.17
N CYS A 141 16.40 -17.45 -4.11
CA CYS A 141 16.28 -18.44 -5.17
C CYS A 141 16.70 -19.82 -4.66
N ASP A 142 16.56 -20.86 -5.47
CA ASP A 142 16.85 -22.26 -5.17
C ASP A 142 18.35 -22.65 -5.21
N ILE A 143 19.25 -21.70 -5.46
CA ILE A 143 20.68 -21.99 -5.50
C ILE A 143 21.23 -22.01 -4.07
N GLY A 144 21.73 -23.14 -3.64
CA GLY A 144 22.31 -23.37 -2.31
C GLY A 144 21.61 -24.50 -1.55
N SER A 145 21.94 -24.67 -0.26
CA SER A 145 21.20 -25.59 0.59
C SER A 145 20.02 -24.87 1.24
N GLU A 146 18.92 -25.60 1.50
CA GLU A 146 17.73 -25.08 2.21
C GLU A 146 18.11 -24.36 3.50
N LYS A 147 19.00 -24.95 4.29
CA LYS A 147 19.50 -24.34 5.55
C LYS A 147 20.19 -22.99 5.29
N TYR A 148 21.01 -22.90 4.25
CA TYR A 148 21.67 -21.66 3.86
C TYR A 148 20.67 -20.63 3.36
N ASN A 149 19.75 -21.04 2.51
CA ASN A 149 18.71 -20.16 1.95
C ASN A 149 17.77 -19.63 3.04
N CYS A 150 17.43 -20.45 4.03
CA CYS A 150 16.68 -20.01 5.21
C CYS A 150 17.47 -18.94 6.00
N TRP A 151 18.75 -19.16 6.26
CA TRP A 151 19.61 -18.18 6.91
C TRP A 151 19.75 -16.88 6.10
N LEU A 152 19.97 -17.00 4.77
CA LEU A 152 20.11 -15.83 3.89
C LEU A 152 18.83 -15.01 3.78
N GLY A 153 17.67 -15.69 3.70
CA GLY A 153 16.36 -15.02 3.73
C GLY A 153 16.16 -14.25 5.03
N GLN A 154 16.51 -14.85 6.18
CA GLN A 154 16.45 -14.18 7.48
C GLN A 154 17.36 -12.94 7.51
N LYS A 155 18.60 -13.04 7.03
CA LYS A 155 19.54 -11.91 6.98
C LYS A 155 19.02 -10.75 6.13
N ARG A 156 18.29 -11.04 5.04
CA ARG A 156 17.66 -10.01 4.22
C ARG A 156 16.53 -9.31 4.96
N ALA A 157 15.66 -10.08 5.61
CA ALA A 157 14.57 -9.54 6.41
C ALA A 157 15.10 -8.67 7.58
N ASP A 158 16.12 -9.15 8.28
CA ASP A 158 16.74 -8.43 9.40
C ASP A 158 17.38 -7.11 8.93
N ALA A 159 18.10 -7.11 7.79
CA ALA A 159 18.70 -5.88 7.25
C ALA A 159 17.64 -4.80 6.93
N VAL A 160 16.48 -5.21 6.44
CA VAL A 160 15.36 -4.30 6.19
C VAL A 160 14.76 -3.82 7.49
N LYS A 161 14.53 -4.70 8.48
CA LYS A 161 14.06 -4.34 9.83
C LYS A 161 14.98 -3.31 10.48
N GLU A 162 16.29 -3.57 10.48
CA GLU A 162 17.28 -2.64 11.03
C GLU A 162 17.22 -1.27 10.36
N THR A 163 17.05 -1.22 9.03
CA THR A 163 16.92 0.05 8.29
C THR A 163 15.64 0.80 8.66
N LEU A 164 14.51 0.11 8.81
CA LEU A 164 13.27 0.75 9.26
C LEU A 164 13.37 1.27 10.69
N MET A 165 14.09 0.57 11.57
CA MET A 165 14.37 1.04 12.94
C MET A 165 15.28 2.28 12.95
N ILE A 166 16.25 2.39 12.03
CA ILE A 166 17.04 3.61 11.84
C ILE A 166 16.15 4.79 11.42
N TYR A 167 15.07 4.53 10.68
CA TYR A 167 14.04 5.51 10.32
C TYR A 167 12.93 5.65 11.38
N GLU A 168 13.26 5.31 12.64
CA GLU A 168 12.43 5.52 13.83
C GLU A 168 11.14 4.68 13.90
N VAL A 169 11.03 3.61 13.11
CA VAL A 169 9.92 2.65 13.27
C VAL A 169 10.16 1.82 14.54
N PRO A 170 9.23 1.79 15.51
CA PRO A 170 9.37 1.00 16.72
C PRO A 170 9.53 -0.50 16.43
N GLU A 171 10.49 -1.15 17.09
CA GLU A 171 10.75 -2.59 16.92
C GLU A 171 9.50 -3.45 17.15
N SER A 172 8.65 -3.06 18.13
CA SER A 172 7.42 -3.77 18.46
C SER A 172 6.39 -3.84 17.32
N ARG A 173 6.59 -3.08 16.25
CA ARG A 173 5.76 -3.05 15.06
C ARG A 173 6.38 -3.78 13.86
N LEU A 174 7.55 -4.38 14.05
CA LEU A 174 8.30 -5.06 13.01
C LEU A 174 8.60 -6.50 13.43
N SER A 175 8.16 -7.46 12.63
CA SER A 175 8.54 -8.86 12.75
C SER A 175 9.28 -9.31 11.49
N THR A 176 10.11 -10.33 11.62
CA THR A 176 10.84 -10.90 10.48
C THR A 176 10.62 -12.40 10.41
N ILE A 177 10.46 -12.92 9.19
CA ILE A 177 10.39 -14.35 8.91
C ILE A 177 11.18 -14.66 7.64
N SER A 178 11.77 -15.83 7.60
CA SER A 178 12.41 -16.33 6.38
C SER A 178 11.62 -17.49 5.78
N TRP A 179 11.29 -17.36 4.53
CA TRP A 179 10.74 -18.42 3.70
C TRP A 179 11.83 -19.16 2.90
N GLY A 180 13.08 -18.64 2.93
CA GLY A 180 14.16 -19.22 2.13
C GLY A 180 13.73 -19.36 0.66
N GLU A 181 13.88 -20.57 0.11
CA GLU A 181 13.48 -20.90 -1.28
C GLU A 181 12.06 -21.46 -1.42
N TYR A 182 11.32 -21.65 -0.30
CA TYR A 182 10.04 -22.40 -0.31
C TYR A 182 8.87 -21.64 -0.91
N MET A 183 8.95 -20.32 -1.03
CA MET A 183 7.87 -19.48 -1.56
C MET A 183 8.38 -18.65 -2.76
N PRO A 184 8.64 -19.29 -3.91
CA PRO A 184 9.13 -18.58 -5.09
C PRO A 184 8.01 -17.72 -5.71
N ALA A 185 8.34 -16.47 -6.06
CA ALA A 185 7.45 -15.58 -6.81
C ALA A 185 7.42 -15.94 -8.31
N GLU A 186 8.52 -16.51 -8.80
CA GLU A 186 8.68 -16.89 -10.20
C GLU A 186 9.49 -18.22 -10.30
N SER A 187 9.44 -18.84 -11.47
CA SER A 187 10.21 -20.06 -11.71
C SER A 187 11.69 -19.85 -11.55
N ASN A 188 12.37 -20.71 -10.78
CA ASN A 188 13.81 -20.72 -10.62
C ASN A 188 14.57 -21.24 -11.85
N ALA A 189 13.89 -21.76 -12.87
CA ALA A 189 14.51 -22.28 -14.09
C ALA A 189 15.23 -21.19 -14.90
N THR A 190 14.87 -19.93 -14.73
CA THR A 190 15.46 -18.80 -15.44
C THR A 190 16.17 -17.84 -14.48
N GLU A 191 17.24 -17.17 -14.96
CA GLU A 191 17.90 -16.13 -14.16
C GLU A 191 16.95 -14.97 -13.84
N ALA A 192 16.08 -14.59 -14.78
CA ALA A 192 15.06 -13.56 -14.54
C ALA A 192 14.12 -13.93 -13.39
N GLY A 193 13.69 -15.18 -13.30
CA GLY A 193 12.88 -15.69 -12.19
C GLY A 193 13.66 -15.72 -10.87
N ARG A 194 14.90 -16.21 -10.89
CA ARG A 194 15.77 -16.22 -9.70
C ARG A 194 16.02 -14.81 -9.16
N ILE A 195 16.17 -13.78 -10.04
CA ILE A 195 16.30 -12.38 -9.61
C ILE A 195 15.06 -11.94 -8.83
N LYS A 196 13.84 -12.28 -9.29
CA LYS A 196 12.59 -11.94 -8.59
C LYS A 196 12.42 -12.72 -7.28
N ASN A 197 12.97 -13.93 -7.18
CA ASN A 197 12.91 -14.75 -5.97
C ASN A 197 13.86 -14.24 -4.86
N ARG A 198 14.95 -13.57 -5.21
CA ARG A 198 15.87 -12.94 -4.27
C ARG A 198 15.32 -11.62 -3.74
N ARG A 199 14.36 -11.68 -2.81
CA ARG A 199 13.56 -10.53 -2.39
C ARG A 199 13.23 -10.50 -0.90
N VAL A 200 12.76 -9.35 -0.48
CA VAL A 200 11.97 -9.16 0.74
C VAL A 200 10.60 -8.62 0.33
N GLU A 201 9.56 -9.21 0.89
CA GLU A 201 8.18 -8.74 0.83
C GLU A 201 7.72 -8.26 2.20
N PHE A 202 6.62 -7.54 2.23
CA PHE A 202 6.03 -6.99 3.44
C PHE A 202 4.58 -7.39 3.53
N ASP A 203 4.20 -7.96 4.67
CA ASP A 203 2.81 -8.23 5.00
C ASP A 203 2.33 -7.27 6.09
N ILE A 204 1.18 -6.63 5.84
CA ILE A 204 0.63 -5.62 6.73
C ILE A 204 -0.25 -6.32 7.76
N VAL A 205 0.10 -6.17 9.04
CA VAL A 205 -0.64 -6.72 10.17
C VAL A 205 -1.34 -5.58 10.90
N TYR A 206 -2.66 -5.64 10.96
CA TYR A 206 -3.47 -4.70 11.74
C TYR A 206 -3.63 -5.21 13.17
N LYS A 207 -3.47 -4.32 14.16
CA LYS A 207 -3.68 -4.63 15.58
C LYS A 207 -5.01 -4.09 16.06
#